data_fc325d33664a3c2e38a276d2d6ebaf85
#
_entry.id   fc325d33664a3c2e38a276d2d6ebaf85
#
_cell.length_a   1.000
_cell.length_b   1.000
_cell.length_c   1.000
_cell.angle_alpha   90.00
_cell.angle_beta   90.00
_cell.angle_gamma   90.00
#
_symmetry.space_group_name_H-M   'P 1'
#
loop_
_entity.id
_entity.type
_entity.pdbx_description
1 polymer ?
#
loop_
_entity_poly.entity_id
_entity_poly.type
_entity_poly.pdbx_seq_one_letter_code
_entity_poly.pdbx_strand_id
1 'polypeptide(L)'
;MAEGLETGSFGKKPRIALTGMGSEHGEENAMEAAKMAAKDGIDVYYIGTLEADGVTTVKVADDEEGHKKMEELLASHEVDGAVTMHFPFPIGVSTVGRVVTPAKGREMFIANTTGTSSSDRIEGMIKNTIYGIIAAKACGKEHPTVGILNVDGARQTEMALKELEKNGYDITFAESARADGGCVMRGNDVLQGTPDIMVCDSLTGNIMVKMLSSYTTGGSFEASGYGYGPGIGEGYEQLVMIVSRASGAPVIAGAIRYAAELVKSKVFEIAKKEFVAADKAGLKDILAARKQMSKPASEAIEVKLRQKRS
;
A
#
# COMPACT_ATOMS: atom_id res chain seq x y z
N MET A 1 -1.99 -14.83 23.26
CA MET A 1 -2.81 -16.04 23.51
C MET A 1 -2.91 -16.39 25.00
N ALA A 2 -1.80 -16.45 25.75
CA ALA A 2 -1.85 -16.73 27.19
C ALA A 2 -2.70 -15.69 27.97
N GLU A 3 -2.49 -14.41 27.76
CA GLU A 3 -3.23 -13.33 28.39
C GLU A 3 -4.74 -13.35 28.08
N GLY A 4 -5.13 -13.72 26.84
CA GLY A 4 -6.53 -13.88 26.47
C GLY A 4 -7.20 -15.09 27.10
N LEU A 5 -6.44 -16.16 27.38
CA LEU A 5 -6.94 -17.33 28.09
C LEU A 5 -7.12 -17.07 29.60
N GLU A 6 -6.26 -16.23 30.18
CA GLU A 6 -6.33 -15.84 31.62
C GLU A 6 -7.44 -14.80 31.87
N THR A 7 -7.65 -13.86 30.94
CA THR A 7 -8.60 -12.73 31.12
C THR A 7 -9.95 -12.96 30.46
N GLY A 8 -10.10 -13.99 29.63
CA GLY A 8 -11.29 -14.19 28.77
C GLY A 8 -11.42 -13.12 27.66
N SER A 9 -10.47 -12.21 27.56
CA SER A 9 -10.42 -11.14 26.56
C SER A 9 -9.58 -11.58 25.37
N PHE A 10 -10.18 -12.33 24.49
CA PHE A 10 -9.65 -12.44 23.12
C PHE A 10 -9.76 -11.05 22.50
N GLY A 11 -8.63 -10.40 22.22
CA GLY A 11 -8.54 -9.01 21.83
C GLY A 11 -9.68 -8.53 20.91
N LYS A 12 -10.05 -7.25 21.01
CA LYS A 12 -11.14 -6.65 20.24
C LYS A 12 -11.00 -7.01 18.76
N LYS A 13 -12.04 -7.58 18.16
CA LYS A 13 -12.06 -7.93 16.74
C LYS A 13 -11.86 -6.67 15.90
N PRO A 14 -11.01 -6.69 14.86
CA PRO A 14 -10.93 -5.58 13.92
C PRO A 14 -12.28 -5.34 13.25
N ARG A 15 -12.70 -4.09 13.17
CA ARG A 15 -13.94 -3.65 12.54
C ARG A 15 -13.57 -2.98 11.21
N ILE A 16 -13.95 -3.60 10.11
CA ILE A 16 -13.57 -3.13 8.77
C ILE A 16 -14.83 -2.83 7.97
N ALA A 17 -14.95 -1.58 7.48
CA ALA A 17 -15.98 -1.20 6.54
C ALA A 17 -15.64 -1.71 5.13
N LEU A 18 -16.66 -2.07 4.36
CA LEU A 18 -16.56 -2.40 2.94
C LEU A 18 -17.65 -1.65 2.17
N THR A 19 -17.28 -0.80 1.21
CA THR A 19 -18.24 -0.26 0.24
C THR A 19 -18.64 -1.34 -0.75
N GLY A 20 -19.93 -1.67 -0.81
CA GLY A 20 -20.44 -2.79 -1.61
C GLY A 20 -20.73 -2.44 -3.06
N MET A 21 -20.98 -1.16 -3.33
CA MET A 21 -21.35 -0.67 -4.66
C MET A 21 -20.14 -0.36 -5.55
N GLY A 22 -20.34 -0.29 -6.86
CA GLY A 22 -19.29 0.07 -7.84
C GLY A 22 -18.49 -1.10 -8.39
N SER A 23 -18.73 -2.34 -7.95
CA SER A 23 -18.10 -3.54 -8.51
C SER A 23 -18.61 -3.84 -9.93
N GLU A 24 -17.69 -4.16 -10.86
CA GLU A 24 -18.04 -4.68 -12.20
C GLU A 24 -18.73 -6.06 -12.13
N HIS A 25 -18.61 -6.75 -11.00
CA HIS A 25 -19.21 -8.08 -10.77
C HIS A 25 -20.47 -8.03 -9.91
N GLY A 26 -21.03 -6.82 -9.70
CA GLY A 26 -22.24 -6.64 -8.90
C GLY A 26 -21.98 -6.56 -7.39
N GLU A 27 -22.99 -6.14 -6.66
CA GLU A 27 -22.95 -5.96 -5.21
C GLU A 27 -22.84 -7.32 -4.47
N GLU A 28 -23.39 -8.38 -5.05
CA GLU A 28 -23.31 -9.75 -4.51
C GLU A 28 -21.86 -10.23 -4.39
N ASN A 29 -20.98 -9.83 -5.31
CA ASN A 29 -19.56 -10.16 -5.24
C ASN A 29 -18.89 -9.53 -4.00
N ALA A 30 -19.21 -8.28 -3.69
CA ALA A 30 -18.71 -7.61 -2.49
C ALA A 30 -19.30 -8.21 -1.21
N MET A 31 -20.61 -8.56 -1.21
CA MET A 31 -21.24 -9.24 -0.07
C MET A 31 -20.62 -10.63 0.18
N GLU A 32 -20.31 -11.40 -0.88
CA GLU A 32 -19.63 -12.69 -0.70
C GLU A 32 -18.23 -12.50 -0.07
N ALA A 33 -17.49 -11.46 -0.46
CA ALA A 33 -16.22 -11.11 0.17
C ALA A 33 -16.41 -10.77 1.66
N ALA A 34 -17.43 -9.99 2.01
CA ALA A 34 -17.76 -9.65 3.40
C ALA A 34 -18.01 -10.92 4.24
N LYS A 35 -18.82 -11.85 3.71
CA LYS A 35 -19.09 -13.14 4.36
C LYS A 35 -17.84 -14.01 4.53
N MET A 36 -16.95 -14.01 3.53
CA MET A 36 -15.66 -14.71 3.62
C MET A 36 -14.80 -14.14 4.76
N ALA A 37 -14.66 -12.82 4.85
CA ALA A 37 -13.85 -12.17 5.88
C ALA A 37 -14.48 -12.29 7.29
N ALA A 38 -15.80 -12.25 7.39
CA ALA A 38 -16.50 -12.44 8.66
C ALA A 38 -16.24 -13.83 9.28
N LYS A 39 -16.12 -14.88 8.45
CA LYS A 39 -15.75 -16.24 8.91
C LYS A 39 -14.35 -16.31 9.54
N ASP A 40 -13.46 -15.38 9.20
CA ASP A 40 -12.12 -15.27 9.77
C ASP A 40 -12.08 -14.47 11.09
N GLY A 41 -13.24 -14.12 11.64
CA GLY A 41 -13.37 -13.41 12.92
C GLY A 41 -13.15 -11.92 12.81
N ILE A 42 -13.42 -11.31 11.65
CA ILE A 42 -13.39 -9.86 11.40
C ILE A 42 -14.84 -9.34 11.48
N ASP A 43 -15.07 -8.25 12.20
CA ASP A 43 -16.38 -7.58 12.20
C ASP A 43 -16.47 -6.70 10.95
N VAL A 44 -17.22 -7.17 9.95
CA VAL A 44 -17.37 -6.47 8.67
C VAL A 44 -18.61 -5.60 8.69
N TYR A 45 -18.42 -4.31 8.40
CA TYR A 45 -19.48 -3.30 8.20
C TYR A 45 -19.67 -3.11 6.70
N TYR A 46 -20.65 -3.80 6.16
CA TYR A 46 -20.98 -3.73 4.73
C TYR A 46 -21.87 -2.51 4.44
N ILE A 47 -21.39 -1.62 3.59
CA ILE A 47 -22.09 -0.38 3.20
C ILE A 47 -22.69 -0.61 1.81
N GLY A 48 -24.01 -0.79 1.75
CA GLY A 48 -24.71 -1.14 0.52
C GLY A 48 -26.18 -1.50 0.75
N THR A 49 -26.79 -2.21 -0.19
CA THR A 49 -28.20 -2.57 -0.13
C THR A 49 -28.46 -3.98 0.41
N LEU A 50 -27.48 -4.88 0.32
CA LEU A 50 -27.63 -6.29 0.66
C LEU A 50 -27.44 -6.56 2.16
N GLU A 51 -28.05 -7.63 2.65
CA GLU A 51 -27.91 -8.10 4.03
C GLU A 51 -27.45 -9.57 4.04
N ALA A 52 -26.65 -9.94 5.02
CA ALA A 52 -26.24 -11.33 5.25
C ALA A 52 -25.97 -11.60 6.73
N ASP A 53 -26.17 -12.83 7.16
CA ASP A 53 -25.84 -13.27 8.52
C ASP A 53 -24.34 -13.12 8.80
N GLY A 54 -24.02 -12.60 9.98
CA GLY A 54 -22.63 -12.38 10.41
C GLY A 54 -21.94 -11.15 9.83
N VAL A 55 -22.68 -10.32 9.08
CA VAL A 55 -22.20 -9.06 8.50
C VAL A 55 -23.11 -7.92 8.99
N THR A 56 -22.53 -6.84 9.47
CA THR A 56 -23.31 -5.64 9.85
C THR A 56 -23.56 -4.81 8.61
N THR A 57 -24.82 -4.69 8.17
CA THR A 57 -25.18 -3.88 6.99
C THR A 57 -25.51 -2.46 7.39
N VAL A 58 -24.85 -1.51 6.75
CA VAL A 58 -25.15 -0.08 6.78
C VAL A 58 -25.82 0.28 5.45
N LYS A 59 -27.14 0.46 5.48
CA LYS A 59 -27.93 0.70 4.27
C LYS A 59 -27.68 2.08 3.70
N VAL A 60 -27.46 2.16 2.41
CA VAL A 60 -27.29 3.38 1.62
C VAL A 60 -28.02 3.22 0.28
N ALA A 61 -28.40 4.35 -0.33
CA ALA A 61 -29.16 4.35 -1.57
C ALA A 61 -28.26 4.25 -2.82
N ASP A 62 -27.04 4.78 -2.74
CA ASP A 62 -26.10 4.82 -3.87
C ASP A 62 -24.65 4.85 -3.40
N ASP A 63 -23.71 4.83 -4.37
CA ASP A 63 -22.27 4.81 -4.14
C ASP A 63 -21.78 6.11 -3.46
N GLU A 64 -22.38 7.27 -3.78
CA GLU A 64 -21.98 8.55 -3.18
C GLU A 64 -22.33 8.60 -1.69
N GLU A 65 -23.53 8.16 -1.33
CA GLU A 65 -23.95 8.02 0.09
C GLU A 65 -23.07 6.99 0.79
N GLY A 66 -22.70 5.89 0.10
CA GLY A 66 -21.81 4.86 0.60
C GLY A 66 -20.44 5.40 1.00
N HIS A 67 -19.84 6.25 0.18
CA HIS A 67 -18.55 6.88 0.50
C HIS A 67 -18.66 7.85 1.68
N LYS A 68 -19.70 8.69 1.73
CA LYS A 68 -19.93 9.57 2.89
C LYS A 68 -20.09 8.78 4.18
N LYS A 69 -20.84 7.68 4.12
CA LYS A 69 -21.06 6.83 5.29
C LYS A 69 -19.78 6.13 5.75
N MET A 70 -18.94 5.69 4.82
CA MET A 70 -17.62 5.14 5.13
C MET A 70 -16.74 6.17 5.87
N GLU A 71 -16.69 7.41 5.38
CA GLU A 71 -15.93 8.49 6.02
C GLU A 71 -16.46 8.83 7.43
N GLU A 72 -17.80 8.86 7.61
CA GLU A 72 -18.41 9.05 8.93
C GLU A 72 -18.03 7.94 9.92
N LEU A 73 -18.08 6.68 9.51
CA LEU A 73 -17.72 5.53 10.34
C LEU A 73 -16.22 5.53 10.73
N LEU A 74 -15.33 5.95 9.82
CA LEU A 74 -13.92 6.13 10.10
C LEU A 74 -13.68 7.29 11.08
N ALA A 75 -14.32 8.44 10.84
CA ALA A 75 -14.16 9.64 11.68
C ALA A 75 -14.70 9.45 13.10
N SER A 76 -15.78 8.69 13.27
CA SER A 76 -16.36 8.34 14.58
C SER A 76 -15.63 7.19 15.29
N HIS A 77 -14.62 6.58 14.65
CA HIS A 77 -13.97 5.36 15.14
C HIS A 77 -14.91 4.19 15.40
N GLU A 78 -16.06 4.15 14.71
CA GLU A 78 -16.95 3.00 14.75
C GLU A 78 -16.35 1.82 14.00
N VAL A 79 -15.55 2.08 12.95
CA VAL A 79 -14.69 1.10 12.29
C VAL A 79 -13.21 1.47 12.44
N ASP A 80 -12.34 0.47 12.36
CA ASP A 80 -10.90 0.63 12.53
C ASP A 80 -10.19 0.81 11.18
N GLY A 81 -10.87 0.52 10.07
CA GLY A 81 -10.39 0.70 8.69
C GLY A 81 -11.50 0.46 7.68
N ALA A 82 -11.24 0.76 6.42
CA ALA A 82 -12.18 0.59 5.32
C ALA A 82 -11.53 0.00 4.07
N VAL A 83 -12.32 -0.73 3.28
CA VAL A 83 -11.99 -1.22 1.94
C VAL A 83 -12.96 -0.61 0.95
N THR A 84 -12.43 0.03 -0.09
CA THR A 84 -13.24 0.70 -1.12
C THR A 84 -12.59 0.60 -2.50
N MET A 85 -13.38 0.83 -3.55
CA MET A 85 -12.90 0.77 -4.93
C MET A 85 -12.29 2.08 -5.43
N HIS A 86 -12.54 3.17 -4.73
CA HIS A 86 -12.02 4.49 -5.03
C HIS A 86 -11.91 5.35 -3.76
N PHE A 87 -10.79 6.08 -3.64
CA PHE A 87 -10.61 7.07 -2.58
C PHE A 87 -9.62 8.16 -3.02
N PRO A 88 -9.94 9.44 -2.85
CA PRO A 88 -9.10 10.56 -3.26
C PRO A 88 -8.01 10.83 -2.22
N PHE A 89 -6.93 10.04 -2.23
CA PHE A 89 -5.80 10.28 -1.33
C PHE A 89 -5.16 11.64 -1.56
N PRO A 90 -4.76 12.34 -0.49
CA PRO A 90 -3.99 13.57 -0.63
C PRO A 90 -2.59 13.29 -1.22
N ILE A 91 -1.98 14.32 -1.83
CA ILE A 91 -0.58 14.26 -2.27
C ILE A 91 0.31 13.97 -1.06
N GLY A 92 1.22 13.02 -1.20
CA GLY A 92 2.05 12.50 -0.11
C GLY A 92 1.60 11.12 0.38
N VAL A 93 0.41 10.67 -0.01
CA VAL A 93 -0.13 9.36 0.32
C VAL A 93 -0.19 8.47 -0.92
N SER A 94 0.33 7.27 -0.81
CA SER A 94 0.23 6.25 -1.86
C SER A 94 0.01 4.87 -1.26
N THR A 95 -0.51 3.95 -2.07
CA THR A 95 -0.91 2.62 -1.59
C THR A 95 0.18 1.58 -1.77
N VAL A 96 0.24 0.64 -0.84
CA VAL A 96 1.14 -0.52 -0.87
C VAL A 96 0.33 -1.78 -1.06
N GLY A 97 0.26 -2.27 -2.30
CA GLY A 97 -0.44 -3.50 -2.64
C GLY A 97 0.29 -4.74 -2.11
N ARG A 98 -0.46 -5.85 -1.97
CA ARG A 98 0.11 -7.15 -1.60
C ARG A 98 -0.40 -8.20 -2.58
N VAL A 99 0.51 -8.86 -3.28
CA VAL A 99 0.22 -9.82 -4.33
C VAL A 99 0.77 -11.20 -3.98
N VAL A 100 0.26 -12.23 -4.67
CA VAL A 100 0.83 -13.58 -4.66
C VAL A 100 1.52 -13.80 -6.00
N THR A 101 2.81 -14.08 -5.98
CA THR A 101 3.62 -14.20 -7.20
C THR A 101 3.39 -15.55 -7.88
N PRO A 102 3.28 -15.59 -9.22
CA PRO A 102 2.85 -16.80 -9.93
C PRO A 102 3.86 -17.94 -9.92
N ALA A 103 5.17 -17.65 -9.94
CA ALA A 103 6.17 -18.70 -10.05
C ALA A 103 6.40 -19.50 -8.76
N LYS A 104 6.30 -18.85 -7.60
CA LYS A 104 6.60 -19.47 -6.30
C LYS A 104 5.48 -19.33 -5.26
N GLY A 105 4.37 -18.67 -5.58
CA GLY A 105 3.29 -18.41 -4.63
C GLY A 105 3.73 -17.56 -3.42
N ARG A 106 4.76 -16.74 -3.57
CA ARG A 106 5.24 -15.85 -2.51
C ARG A 106 4.40 -14.59 -2.45
N GLU A 107 4.13 -14.14 -1.24
CA GLU A 107 3.58 -12.81 -1.03
C GLU A 107 4.68 -11.75 -1.24
N MET A 108 4.33 -10.71 -1.97
CA MET A 108 5.22 -9.58 -2.24
C MET A 108 4.43 -8.27 -2.14
N PHE A 109 5.00 -7.28 -1.47
CA PHE A 109 4.44 -5.94 -1.39
C PHE A 109 4.85 -5.12 -2.62
N ILE A 110 3.90 -4.44 -3.24
CA ILE A 110 4.13 -3.53 -4.37
C ILE A 110 4.00 -2.09 -3.89
N ALA A 111 5.08 -1.39 -3.83
CA ALA A 111 5.16 0.00 -3.37
C ALA A 111 5.62 0.91 -4.54
N ASN A 112 4.74 1.59 -5.23
CA ASN A 112 3.38 2.05 -5.08
C ASN A 112 2.42 1.38 -6.09
N THR A 113 1.09 1.42 -5.83
CA THR A 113 0.06 0.87 -6.72
C THR A 113 -1.00 1.89 -7.17
N THR A 114 -1.27 2.91 -6.36
CA THR A 114 -2.10 4.08 -6.68
C THR A 114 -1.78 5.23 -5.72
N GLY A 115 -2.30 6.42 -5.98
CA GLY A 115 -1.96 7.63 -5.25
C GLY A 115 -0.63 8.24 -5.71
N THR A 116 -0.24 9.35 -5.08
CA THR A 116 0.92 10.16 -5.47
C THR A 116 1.72 10.53 -4.23
N SER A 117 2.79 9.79 -3.94
CA SER A 117 3.69 10.07 -2.81
C SER A 117 4.55 11.32 -3.03
N SER A 118 4.85 11.66 -4.28
CA SER A 118 5.49 12.92 -4.70
C SER A 118 5.22 13.19 -6.18
N SER A 119 5.26 14.46 -6.58
CA SER A 119 5.25 14.88 -7.99
C SER A 119 6.57 14.57 -8.70
N ASP A 120 7.67 14.42 -7.98
CA ASP A 120 8.95 13.93 -8.50
C ASP A 120 9.00 12.41 -8.40
N ARG A 121 9.27 11.73 -9.52
CA ARG A 121 9.26 10.27 -9.62
C ARG A 121 10.25 9.60 -8.68
N ILE A 122 11.46 10.13 -8.60
CA ILE A 122 12.53 9.52 -7.78
C ILE A 122 12.25 9.77 -6.30
N GLU A 123 11.86 10.98 -5.92
CA GLU A 123 11.37 11.28 -4.57
C GLU A 123 10.22 10.35 -4.20
N GLY A 124 9.27 10.15 -5.13
CA GLY A 124 8.15 9.21 -4.96
C GLY A 124 8.64 7.80 -4.67
N MET A 125 9.57 7.26 -5.44
CA MET A 125 10.11 5.91 -5.23
C MET A 125 10.87 5.77 -3.90
N ILE A 126 11.60 6.79 -3.46
CA ILE A 126 12.26 6.81 -2.14
C ILE A 126 11.21 6.73 -1.03
N LYS A 127 10.16 7.56 -1.08
CA LYS A 127 9.05 7.53 -0.12
C LYS A 127 8.30 6.20 -0.16
N ASN A 128 8.02 5.68 -1.36
CA ASN A 128 7.35 4.39 -1.55
C ASN A 128 8.13 3.25 -0.88
N THR A 129 9.46 3.32 -0.85
CA THR A 129 10.29 2.34 -0.13
C THR A 129 9.96 2.33 1.35
N ILE A 130 9.88 3.49 2.00
CA ILE A 130 9.54 3.60 3.42
C ILE A 130 8.11 3.11 3.66
N TYR A 131 7.16 3.45 2.78
CA TYR A 131 5.77 2.97 2.87
C TYR A 131 5.68 1.45 2.74
N GLY A 132 6.47 0.86 1.83
CA GLY A 132 6.59 -0.59 1.69
C GLY A 132 7.13 -1.25 2.95
N ILE A 133 8.17 -0.68 3.57
CA ILE A 133 8.75 -1.16 4.84
C ILE A 133 7.72 -1.11 5.96
N ILE A 134 6.97 -0.01 6.08
CA ILE A 134 5.88 0.14 7.06
C ILE A 134 4.84 -0.97 6.89
N ALA A 135 4.35 -1.18 5.67
CA ALA A 135 3.34 -2.20 5.38
C ALA A 135 3.85 -3.61 5.67
N ALA A 136 5.07 -3.93 5.24
CA ALA A 136 5.67 -5.24 5.45
C ALA A 136 5.93 -5.54 6.93
N LYS A 137 6.47 -4.57 7.69
CA LYS A 137 6.65 -4.68 9.14
C LYS A 137 5.32 -4.86 9.88
N ALA A 138 4.28 -4.14 9.46
CA ALA A 138 2.93 -4.30 10.01
C ALA A 138 2.33 -5.68 9.74
N CYS A 139 2.77 -6.37 8.69
CA CYS A 139 2.41 -7.77 8.38
C CYS A 139 3.42 -8.79 8.94
N GLY A 140 4.20 -8.43 9.95
CA GLY A 140 5.07 -9.35 10.70
C GLY A 140 6.43 -9.62 10.08
N LYS A 141 6.84 -8.88 9.04
CA LYS A 141 8.22 -8.98 8.49
C LYS A 141 9.13 -7.99 9.22
N GLU A 142 9.91 -8.46 10.18
CA GLU A 142 10.78 -7.59 11.01
C GLU A 142 11.86 -6.90 10.17
N HIS A 143 12.49 -7.61 9.24
CA HIS A 143 13.53 -7.13 8.33
C HIS A 143 13.16 -7.41 6.87
N PRO A 144 12.18 -6.68 6.29
CA PRO A 144 11.74 -6.95 4.94
C PRO A 144 12.81 -6.57 3.92
N THR A 145 13.02 -7.44 2.94
CA THR A 145 13.98 -7.17 1.86
C THR A 145 13.38 -6.26 0.79
N VAL A 146 14.15 -5.26 0.36
CA VAL A 146 13.76 -4.23 -0.61
C VAL A 146 14.43 -4.47 -1.95
N GLY A 147 13.65 -4.56 -3.02
CA GLY A 147 14.11 -4.53 -4.39
C GLY A 147 13.50 -3.35 -5.16
N ILE A 148 14.28 -2.74 -6.04
CA ILE A 148 13.83 -1.60 -6.84
C ILE A 148 13.61 -2.10 -8.26
N LEU A 149 12.39 -2.03 -8.77
CA LEU A 149 12.12 -2.41 -10.15
C LEU A 149 12.92 -1.52 -11.11
N ASN A 150 13.50 -2.12 -12.16
CA ASN A 150 14.32 -1.42 -13.14
C ASN A 150 13.47 -0.53 -14.08
N VAL A 151 12.82 0.45 -13.49
CA VAL A 151 12.11 1.53 -14.17
C VAL A 151 13.01 2.77 -14.23
N ASP A 152 12.59 3.77 -14.98
CA ASP A 152 13.29 5.05 -15.02
C ASP A 152 13.39 5.67 -13.61
N GLY A 153 14.59 6.09 -13.22
CA GLY A 153 14.90 6.58 -11.88
C GLY A 153 15.39 5.50 -10.88
N ALA A 154 15.40 4.21 -11.24
CA ALA A 154 15.77 3.13 -10.30
C ALA A 154 17.17 3.29 -9.70
N ARG A 155 18.16 3.66 -10.52
CA ARG A 155 19.55 3.84 -10.05
C ARG A 155 19.70 5.03 -9.11
N GLN A 156 19.02 6.13 -9.39
CA GLN A 156 19.03 7.30 -8.52
C GLN A 156 18.32 7.00 -7.20
N THR A 157 17.24 6.22 -7.23
CA THR A 157 16.54 5.73 -6.03
C THR A 157 17.48 4.82 -5.22
N GLU A 158 18.18 3.88 -5.85
CA GLU A 158 19.17 3.01 -5.20
C GLU A 158 20.26 3.83 -4.47
N MET A 159 20.83 4.83 -5.14
CA MET A 159 21.85 5.69 -4.54
C MET A 159 21.34 6.43 -3.30
N ALA A 160 20.14 6.99 -3.36
CA ALA A 160 19.54 7.69 -2.23
C ALA A 160 19.22 6.75 -1.06
N LEU A 161 18.70 5.55 -1.34
CA LEU A 161 18.39 4.56 -0.31
C LEU A 161 19.66 3.99 0.35
N LYS A 162 20.73 3.79 -0.41
CA LYS A 162 22.05 3.41 0.14
C LYS A 162 22.66 4.52 1.01
N GLU A 163 22.40 5.77 0.71
CA GLU A 163 22.80 6.87 1.58
C GLU A 163 22.01 6.86 2.89
N LEU A 164 20.68 6.62 2.86
CA LEU A 164 19.88 6.44 4.06
C LEU A 164 20.37 5.25 4.91
N GLU A 165 20.66 4.11 4.28
CA GLU A 165 21.23 2.93 4.96
C GLU A 165 22.54 3.28 5.66
N LYS A 166 23.47 3.93 4.95
CA LYS A 166 24.75 4.39 5.49
C LYS A 166 24.59 5.35 6.68
N ASN A 167 23.54 6.15 6.68
CA ASN A 167 23.20 7.07 7.76
C ASN A 167 22.44 6.39 8.91
N GLY A 168 22.22 5.06 8.84
CA GLY A 168 21.67 4.26 9.93
C GLY A 168 20.16 3.98 9.84
N TYR A 169 19.51 4.23 8.70
CA TYR A 169 18.15 3.73 8.48
C TYR A 169 18.19 2.24 8.14
N ASP A 170 17.35 1.44 8.81
CA ASP A 170 17.33 -0.02 8.65
C ASP A 170 16.68 -0.42 7.32
N ILE A 171 17.50 -0.62 6.30
CA ILE A 171 17.10 -1.14 4.98
C ILE A 171 17.89 -2.41 4.69
N THR A 172 17.21 -3.51 4.39
CA THR A 172 17.80 -4.73 3.89
C THR A 172 17.53 -4.84 2.40
N PHE A 173 18.56 -4.72 1.55
CA PHE A 173 18.37 -4.88 0.11
C PHE A 173 18.29 -6.35 -0.29
N ALA A 174 17.31 -6.66 -1.15
CA ALA A 174 17.24 -7.97 -1.80
C ALA A 174 18.30 -8.07 -2.90
N GLU A 175 18.74 -9.28 -3.17
CA GLU A 175 19.65 -9.58 -4.27
C GLU A 175 18.85 -10.21 -5.42
N SER A 176 18.94 -9.59 -6.62
CA SER A 176 18.29 -10.10 -7.83
C SER A 176 18.77 -11.52 -8.15
N ALA A 177 17.87 -12.36 -8.65
CA ALA A 177 18.20 -13.72 -9.10
C ALA A 177 19.13 -13.76 -10.33
N ARG A 178 19.56 -12.62 -10.86
CA ARG A 178 20.50 -12.52 -11.98
C ARG A 178 21.93 -12.80 -11.55
N ALA A 179 22.75 -13.21 -12.50
CA ALA A 179 24.16 -13.51 -12.26
C ALA A 179 24.98 -12.29 -11.77
N ASP A 180 24.55 -11.06 -12.12
CA ASP A 180 25.19 -9.82 -11.69
C ASP A 180 24.64 -9.28 -10.35
N GLY A 181 23.61 -9.92 -9.78
CA GLY A 181 23.05 -9.58 -8.49
C GLY A 181 22.52 -8.14 -8.39
N GLY A 182 22.62 -7.57 -7.17
CA GLY A 182 22.21 -6.19 -6.87
C GLY A 182 20.71 -6.05 -6.61
N CYS A 183 20.30 -4.87 -6.09
CA CYS A 183 18.93 -4.64 -5.65
C CYS A 183 18.01 -4.09 -6.75
N VAL A 184 18.49 -3.88 -7.97
CA VAL A 184 17.66 -3.46 -9.11
C VAL A 184 17.07 -4.69 -9.78
N MET A 185 15.77 -4.85 -9.62
CA MET A 185 14.97 -6.03 -9.98
C MET A 185 14.49 -5.98 -11.42
N ARG A 186 14.23 -7.14 -12.00
CA ARG A 186 13.70 -7.32 -13.35
C ARG A 186 12.43 -8.18 -13.34
N GLY A 187 11.82 -8.40 -14.50
CA GLY A 187 10.57 -9.15 -14.63
C GLY A 187 10.61 -10.54 -13.98
N ASN A 188 11.72 -11.27 -14.09
CA ASN A 188 11.85 -12.57 -13.42
C ASN A 188 11.82 -12.46 -11.89
N ASP A 189 12.35 -11.39 -11.32
CA ASP A 189 12.29 -11.13 -9.87
C ASP A 189 10.85 -10.85 -9.43
N VAL A 190 10.06 -10.15 -10.26
CA VAL A 190 8.62 -9.94 -10.02
C VAL A 190 7.87 -11.28 -10.01
N LEU A 191 8.10 -12.13 -11.01
CA LEU A 191 7.42 -13.42 -11.12
C LEU A 191 7.75 -14.39 -9.97
N GLN A 192 8.99 -14.31 -9.45
CA GLN A 192 9.46 -15.17 -8.37
C GLN A 192 9.17 -14.61 -6.97
N GLY A 193 8.85 -13.32 -6.85
CA GLY A 193 8.79 -12.65 -5.56
C GLY A 193 10.16 -12.63 -4.89
N THR A 194 11.20 -12.19 -5.62
CA THR A 194 12.58 -12.16 -5.10
C THR A 194 12.69 -11.27 -3.87
N PRO A 195 12.27 -9.97 -3.89
CA PRO A 195 12.21 -9.16 -2.69
C PRO A 195 10.88 -9.35 -1.95
N ASP A 196 10.85 -9.01 -0.66
CA ASP A 196 9.59 -8.84 0.06
C ASP A 196 8.83 -7.60 -0.41
N ILE A 197 9.56 -6.53 -0.75
CA ILE A 197 9.02 -5.25 -1.22
C ILE A 197 9.60 -4.93 -2.59
N MET A 198 8.72 -4.82 -3.59
CA MET A 198 9.07 -4.34 -4.94
C MET A 198 8.71 -2.86 -5.04
N VAL A 199 9.73 -2.00 -5.12
CA VAL A 199 9.56 -0.54 -5.25
C VAL A 199 9.43 -0.16 -6.71
N CYS A 200 8.41 0.64 -7.04
CA CYS A 200 8.15 1.14 -8.39
C CYS A 200 7.35 2.45 -8.38
N ASP A 201 7.08 3.00 -9.55
CA ASP A 201 6.11 4.08 -9.72
C ASP A 201 4.65 3.55 -9.71
N SER A 202 3.69 4.45 -9.50
CA SER A 202 2.28 4.09 -9.34
C SER A 202 1.66 3.41 -10.56
N LEU A 203 1.98 3.85 -11.77
CA LEU A 203 1.43 3.24 -12.99
C LEU A 203 1.94 1.81 -13.17
N THR A 204 3.25 1.61 -13.01
CA THR A 204 3.86 0.28 -13.11
C THR A 204 3.32 -0.65 -12.03
N GLY A 205 3.20 -0.19 -10.79
CA GLY A 205 2.66 -0.99 -9.69
C GLY A 205 1.18 -1.34 -9.87
N ASN A 206 0.38 -0.39 -10.35
CA ASN A 206 -1.03 -0.63 -10.66
C ASN A 206 -1.20 -1.75 -11.69
N ILE A 207 -0.44 -1.67 -12.80
CA ILE A 207 -0.47 -2.69 -13.86
C ILE A 207 0.01 -4.04 -13.31
N MET A 208 1.09 -4.07 -12.52
CA MET A 208 1.60 -5.32 -11.93
C MET A 208 0.58 -5.98 -11.03
N VAL A 209 -0.07 -5.25 -10.13
CA VAL A 209 -1.11 -5.81 -9.26
C VAL A 209 -2.24 -6.38 -10.11
N LYS A 210 -2.73 -5.63 -11.11
CA LYS A 210 -3.80 -6.09 -11.99
C LYS A 210 -3.44 -7.39 -12.73
N MET A 211 -2.25 -7.46 -13.30
CA MET A 211 -1.81 -8.66 -14.04
C MET A 211 -1.56 -9.86 -13.11
N LEU A 212 -0.90 -9.65 -11.96
CA LEU A 212 -0.61 -10.72 -11.01
C LEU A 212 -1.87 -11.24 -10.32
N SER A 213 -2.83 -10.37 -10.00
CA SER A 213 -4.08 -10.76 -9.35
C SER A 213 -5.05 -11.47 -10.31
N SER A 214 -5.00 -11.17 -11.62
CA SER A 214 -5.85 -11.80 -12.65
C SER A 214 -5.17 -12.91 -13.45
N TYR A 215 -3.95 -13.28 -13.09
CA TYR A 215 -3.16 -14.30 -13.80
C TYR A 215 -3.91 -15.64 -13.92
N THR A 216 -4.52 -16.12 -12.84
CA THR A 216 -5.21 -17.42 -12.80
C THR A 216 -6.55 -17.43 -13.53
N THR A 217 -7.11 -16.27 -13.87
CA THR A 217 -8.38 -16.11 -14.57
C THR A 217 -8.20 -15.75 -16.04
N GLY A 218 -6.95 -15.74 -16.54
CA GLY A 218 -6.66 -15.30 -17.89
C GLY A 218 -6.96 -13.83 -18.16
N GLY A 219 -6.97 -13.00 -17.09
CA GLY A 219 -7.23 -11.56 -17.16
C GLY A 219 -8.71 -11.17 -17.07
N SER A 220 -9.63 -12.12 -16.85
CA SER A 220 -11.06 -11.83 -16.82
C SER A 220 -11.50 -11.09 -15.56
N PHE A 221 -10.88 -11.39 -14.42
CA PHE A 221 -11.06 -10.68 -13.14
C PHE A 221 -9.91 -10.97 -12.17
N GLU A 222 -9.77 -10.15 -11.15
CA GLU A 222 -8.74 -10.32 -10.11
C GLU A 222 -9.21 -11.38 -9.09
N ALA A 223 -8.47 -12.50 -8.97
CA ALA A 223 -8.85 -13.65 -8.16
C ALA A 223 -7.84 -13.98 -7.05
N SER A 224 -6.63 -13.39 -7.07
CA SER A 224 -5.61 -13.68 -6.06
C SER A 224 -4.93 -12.42 -5.54
N GLY A 225 -4.42 -12.49 -4.28
CA GLY A 225 -3.78 -11.37 -3.61
C GLY A 225 -4.72 -10.61 -2.67
N TYR A 226 -4.29 -9.41 -2.28
CA TYR A 226 -4.89 -8.63 -1.20
C TYR A 226 -5.25 -7.20 -1.63
N GLY A 227 -5.44 -7.00 -2.93
CA GLY A 227 -5.77 -5.70 -3.52
C GLY A 227 -4.58 -4.75 -3.64
N TYR A 228 -4.92 -3.48 -3.82
CA TYR A 228 -3.96 -2.38 -4.07
C TYR A 228 -3.40 -1.78 -2.79
N GLY A 229 -3.95 -2.15 -1.64
CA GLY A 229 -3.42 -1.93 -0.31
C GLY A 229 -3.83 -0.64 0.37
N PRO A 230 -3.26 -0.40 1.56
CA PRO A 230 -3.53 0.79 2.36
C PRO A 230 -2.87 2.03 1.77
N GLY A 231 -3.53 3.18 1.91
CA GLY A 231 -2.88 4.48 1.78
C GLY A 231 -1.92 4.71 2.95
N ILE A 232 -0.66 5.00 2.64
CA ILE A 232 0.37 5.32 3.63
C ILE A 232 1.01 6.65 3.26
N GLY A 233 1.23 7.50 4.26
CA GLY A 233 1.88 8.80 4.12
C GLY A 233 2.24 9.40 5.47
N GLU A 234 3.21 10.31 5.50
CA GLU A 234 3.61 11.00 6.73
C GLU A 234 2.44 11.84 7.25
N GLY A 235 2.03 11.61 8.52
CA GLY A 235 0.91 12.31 9.14
C GLY A 235 -0.49 11.86 8.67
N TYR A 236 -0.60 10.84 7.82
CA TYR A 236 -1.86 10.24 7.40
C TYR A 236 -2.23 9.06 8.30
N GLU A 237 -3.34 9.17 9.04
CA GLU A 237 -3.72 8.21 10.08
C GLU A 237 -5.12 7.60 9.82
N GLN A 238 -5.52 7.47 8.55
CA GLN A 238 -6.75 6.76 8.17
C GLN A 238 -6.39 5.45 7.44
N LEU A 239 -6.94 4.34 7.88
CA LEU A 239 -6.74 3.06 7.22
C LEU A 239 -7.80 2.86 6.12
N VAL A 240 -7.47 3.26 4.91
CA VAL A 240 -8.29 3.04 3.71
C VAL A 240 -7.53 2.17 2.74
N MET A 241 -8.11 1.02 2.42
CA MET A 241 -7.59 0.03 1.48
C MET A 241 -8.26 0.20 0.12
N ILE A 242 -7.51 0.06 -0.95
CA ILE A 242 -8.06 0.09 -2.31
C ILE A 242 -8.15 -1.31 -2.89
N VAL A 243 -9.28 -1.60 -3.50
CA VAL A 243 -9.50 -2.72 -4.41
C VAL A 243 -9.95 -2.17 -5.78
N SER A 244 -9.81 -2.95 -6.84
CA SER A 244 -10.30 -2.53 -8.15
C SER A 244 -11.78 -2.89 -8.34
N ARG A 245 -12.46 -2.22 -9.25
CA ARG A 245 -13.83 -2.59 -9.66
C ARG A 245 -13.91 -3.99 -10.26
N ALA A 246 -12.78 -4.48 -10.82
CA ALA A 246 -12.63 -5.83 -11.35
C ALA A 246 -12.17 -6.87 -10.31
N SER A 247 -12.04 -6.48 -9.04
CA SER A 247 -11.66 -7.41 -7.98
C SER A 247 -12.79 -8.38 -7.68
N GLY A 248 -12.51 -9.67 -7.77
CA GLY A 248 -13.41 -10.73 -7.34
C GLY A 248 -13.48 -10.84 -5.81
N ALA A 249 -14.48 -11.54 -5.31
CA ALA A 249 -14.70 -11.73 -3.87
C ALA A 249 -13.44 -12.21 -3.10
N PRO A 250 -12.59 -13.10 -3.62
CA PRO A 250 -11.37 -13.53 -2.92
C PRO A 250 -10.38 -12.39 -2.67
N VAL A 251 -10.21 -11.47 -3.63
CA VAL A 251 -9.29 -10.33 -3.51
C VAL A 251 -9.85 -9.28 -2.55
N ILE A 252 -11.15 -8.99 -2.62
CA ILE A 252 -11.81 -8.08 -1.68
C ILE A 252 -11.71 -8.62 -0.25
N ALA A 253 -11.99 -9.92 -0.04
CA ALA A 253 -11.81 -10.59 1.25
C ALA A 253 -10.34 -10.56 1.70
N GLY A 254 -9.39 -10.74 0.78
CA GLY A 254 -7.96 -10.57 1.02
C GLY A 254 -7.61 -9.17 1.52
N ALA A 255 -8.18 -8.13 0.90
CA ALA A 255 -7.99 -6.74 1.33
C ALA A 255 -8.55 -6.47 2.74
N ILE A 256 -9.71 -7.05 3.08
CA ILE A 256 -10.28 -6.96 4.43
C ILE A 256 -9.37 -7.63 5.46
N ARG A 257 -8.82 -8.82 5.14
CA ARG A 257 -7.84 -9.51 6.00
C ARG A 257 -6.57 -8.70 6.18
N TYR A 258 -6.06 -8.12 5.11
CA TYR A 258 -4.89 -7.25 5.15
C TYR A 258 -5.15 -6.03 6.04
N ALA A 259 -6.29 -5.35 5.90
CA ALA A 259 -6.70 -4.28 6.80
C ALA A 259 -6.73 -4.73 8.27
N ALA A 260 -7.29 -5.90 8.54
CA ALA A 260 -7.35 -6.46 9.89
C ALA A 260 -5.97 -6.77 10.48
N GLU A 261 -5.01 -7.25 9.67
CA GLU A 261 -3.61 -7.40 10.09
C GLU A 261 -2.99 -6.06 10.49
N LEU A 262 -3.19 -5.01 9.67
CA LEU A 262 -2.68 -3.66 9.91
C LEU A 262 -3.27 -3.02 11.17
N VAL A 263 -4.56 -3.26 11.46
CA VAL A 263 -5.21 -2.82 12.71
C VAL A 263 -4.56 -3.50 13.91
N LYS A 264 -4.43 -4.84 13.86
CA LYS A 264 -3.86 -5.64 14.97
C LYS A 264 -2.41 -5.26 15.28
N SER A 265 -1.63 -4.95 14.25
CA SER A 265 -0.22 -4.55 14.39
C SER A 265 -0.05 -3.07 14.75
N LYS A 266 -1.13 -2.28 14.77
CA LYS A 266 -1.11 -0.83 15.00
C LYS A 266 -0.21 -0.11 13.98
N VAL A 267 -0.52 -0.27 12.71
CA VAL A 267 0.28 0.23 11.58
C VAL A 267 0.70 1.69 11.72
N PHE A 268 -0.13 2.57 12.30
CA PHE A 268 0.21 3.98 12.49
C PHE A 268 1.31 4.22 13.52
N GLU A 269 1.41 3.36 14.56
CA GLU A 269 2.53 3.42 15.51
C GLU A 269 3.84 2.99 14.81
N ILE A 270 3.78 1.97 13.94
CA ILE A 270 4.91 1.54 13.11
C ILE A 270 5.29 2.65 12.13
N ALA A 271 4.33 3.22 11.41
CA ALA A 271 4.55 4.32 10.48
C ALA A 271 5.26 5.50 11.14
N LYS A 272 4.78 5.94 12.30
CA LYS A 272 5.40 7.03 13.07
C LYS A 272 6.86 6.74 13.43
N LYS A 273 7.17 5.51 13.85
CA LYS A 273 8.54 5.09 14.17
C LYS A 273 9.43 5.11 12.92
N GLU A 274 8.95 4.57 11.80
CA GLU A 274 9.70 4.50 10.55
C GLU A 274 9.96 5.90 9.96
N PHE A 275 8.98 6.81 9.96
CA PHE A 275 9.19 8.18 9.50
C PHE A 275 10.21 8.92 10.38
N VAL A 276 10.13 8.78 11.69
CA VAL A 276 11.11 9.37 12.62
C VAL A 276 12.51 8.79 12.37
N ALA A 277 12.63 7.48 12.14
CA ALA A 277 13.91 6.85 11.88
C ALA A 277 14.51 7.31 10.54
N ALA A 278 13.69 7.39 9.48
CA ALA A 278 14.12 7.88 8.18
C ALA A 278 14.56 9.37 8.22
N ASP A 279 13.82 10.22 8.95
CA ASP A 279 14.18 11.62 9.14
C ASP A 279 15.51 11.77 9.89
N LYS A 280 15.74 10.99 10.94
CA LYS A 280 17.02 10.96 11.67
C LYS A 280 18.19 10.54 10.79
N ALA A 281 17.95 9.66 9.80
CA ALA A 281 18.93 9.26 8.81
C ALA A 281 19.10 10.28 7.66
N GLY A 282 18.45 11.43 7.74
CA GLY A 282 18.61 12.53 6.78
C GLY A 282 17.71 12.46 5.55
N LEU A 283 16.56 11.78 5.62
CA LEU A 283 15.63 11.68 4.49
C LEU A 283 15.29 13.04 3.89
N LYS A 284 14.95 14.02 4.73
CA LYS A 284 14.58 15.38 4.27
C LYS A 284 15.71 16.07 3.53
N ASP A 285 16.95 15.92 4.00
CA ASP A 285 18.13 16.51 3.38
C ASP A 285 18.44 15.86 2.03
N ILE A 286 18.36 14.52 1.95
CA ILE A 286 18.53 13.75 0.71
C ILE A 286 17.49 14.19 -0.34
N LEU A 287 16.22 14.32 0.04
CA LEU A 287 15.16 14.76 -0.85
C LEU A 287 15.35 16.21 -1.29
N ALA A 288 15.77 17.11 -0.38
CA ALA A 288 16.04 18.52 -0.69
C ALA A 288 17.22 18.69 -1.67
N ALA A 289 18.32 17.96 -1.45
CA ALA A 289 19.47 17.97 -2.35
C ALA A 289 19.10 17.52 -3.76
N ARG A 290 18.24 16.52 -3.90
CA ARG A 290 17.75 16.04 -5.20
C ARG A 290 16.90 17.08 -5.93
N LYS A 291 15.99 17.79 -5.22
CA LYS A 291 15.19 18.87 -5.82
C LYS A 291 16.05 19.99 -6.42
N GLN A 292 17.21 20.26 -5.83
CA GLN A 292 18.16 21.23 -6.38
C GLN A 292 18.83 20.72 -7.65
N MET A 293 19.13 19.42 -7.74
CA MET A 293 19.77 18.81 -8.91
C MET A 293 18.79 18.63 -10.09
N SER A 294 17.51 18.50 -9.85
CA SER A 294 16.46 18.30 -10.88
C SER A 294 15.96 19.62 -11.50
N LYS A 295 16.34 20.80 -10.96
CA LYS A 295 16.01 22.07 -11.58
C LYS A 295 16.71 22.20 -12.91
N PRO A 296 15.99 22.48 -14.01
CA PRO A 296 16.61 22.62 -15.32
C PRO A 296 17.65 23.74 -15.33
N ALA A 297 18.76 23.51 -15.99
CA ALA A 297 19.85 24.49 -16.11
C ALA A 297 19.41 25.86 -16.66
N SER A 298 18.25 25.94 -17.31
CA SER A 298 17.60 27.18 -17.78
C SER A 298 17.21 28.11 -16.61
N GLU A 299 16.70 27.60 -15.47
CA GLU A 299 16.38 28.46 -14.31
C GLU A 299 17.66 29.01 -13.64
N ALA A 300 18.72 28.23 -13.60
CA ALA A 300 20.02 28.66 -13.06
C ALA A 300 20.65 29.77 -13.93
N ILE A 301 20.41 29.77 -15.24
CA ILE A 301 20.85 30.80 -16.18
C ILE A 301 20.01 32.07 -16.02
N GLU A 302 18.71 31.95 -15.82
CA GLU A 302 17.84 33.14 -15.63
C GLU A 302 18.15 33.88 -14.32
N VAL A 303 18.41 33.16 -13.22
CA VAL A 303 18.82 33.74 -11.94
C VAL A 303 20.18 34.48 -12.09
N LYS A 304 21.15 33.87 -12.77
CA LYS A 304 22.45 34.52 -13.06
C LYS A 304 22.33 35.74 -13.97
N LEU A 305 21.38 35.72 -14.90
CA LEU A 305 21.13 36.88 -15.79
C LEU A 305 20.40 38.02 -15.06
N ARG A 306 19.53 37.71 -14.11
CA ARG A 306 18.87 38.75 -13.27
C ARG A 306 19.86 39.39 -12.28
N GLN A 307 20.79 38.61 -11.70
CA GLN A 307 21.83 39.13 -10.81
C GLN A 307 22.91 39.98 -11.53
N LYS A 308 23.06 39.85 -12.86
CA LYS A 308 23.97 40.73 -13.66
C LYS A 308 23.31 41.98 -14.18
N ARG A 309 22.01 42.12 -14.01
CA ARG A 309 21.23 43.31 -14.46
C ARG A 309 20.82 44.22 -13.29
N SER A 310 21.13 43.88 -12.07
CA SER A 310 21.07 44.68 -10.87
C SER A 310 22.48 45.18 -10.48
#